data_b071119fe44cdeb4a4d3ea411488daca
#
_entry.id   b071119fe44cdeb4a4d3ea411488daca
#
_cell.length_a   1.000
_cell.length_b   1.000
_cell.length_c   1.000
_cell.angle_alpha   90.00
_cell.angle_beta   90.00
_cell.angle_gamma   90.00
#
_symmetry.space_group_name_H-M   'P 1'
#
loop_
_entity.id
_entity.type
_entity.pdbx_description
1 polymer ?
#
loop_
_entity_poly.entity_id
_entity_poly.type
_entity_poly.pdbx_seq_one_letter_code
_entity_poly.pdbx_strand_id
1 'polypeptide(L)'
;MTEDKKNKIKAFIKETVDTVVFVVIAVIIIRFFLGEIRWIPSLSMYPTLKVKDRLFVERLTRFWDTPKRGDIMIFYPPETDLSYDFFSVFKRLTGFGCKDDAFIKRVIGIPGDKYEIKVGNDGNYHVFINDKVLQEDYVNTEDGYSECTEYMYCGPEVIPEKHFLMLGDNRGNSKDSRYWGLLPQERFIGRAKFRFWPLTRIKYFGHLEYDVDQKTEN
;
A
#
# COMPACT_ATOMS: atom_id res chain seq x y z
N MET A 1 -18.79 47.56 -26.91
CA MET A 1 -18.45 47.10 -25.53
C MET A 1 -17.50 48.15 -24.97
N THR A 2 -17.90 48.83 -23.92
CA THR A 2 -17.11 49.94 -23.32
C THR A 2 -15.80 49.42 -22.72
N GLU A 3 -14.76 50.20 -22.72
CA GLU A 3 -13.42 49.85 -22.25
C GLU A 3 -13.43 49.43 -20.75
N ASP A 4 -14.29 50.06 -19.93
CA ASP A 4 -14.54 49.70 -18.54
C ASP A 4 -15.05 48.25 -18.38
N LYS A 5 -15.94 47.82 -19.27
CA LYS A 5 -16.48 46.44 -19.28
C LYS A 5 -15.39 45.40 -19.66
N LYS A 6 -14.50 45.76 -20.58
CA LYS A 6 -13.34 44.89 -20.92
C LYS A 6 -12.37 44.74 -19.76
N ASN A 7 -12.11 45.84 -19.05
CA ASN A 7 -11.18 45.81 -17.91
C ASN A 7 -11.72 45.02 -16.73
N LYS A 8 -13.02 45.14 -16.44
CA LYS A 8 -13.69 44.31 -15.42
C LYS A 8 -13.65 42.81 -15.77
N ILE A 9 -13.89 42.46 -17.03
CA ILE A 9 -13.80 41.05 -17.50
C ILE A 9 -12.36 40.54 -17.38
N LYS A 10 -11.37 41.31 -17.76
CA LYS A 10 -9.94 40.91 -17.62
C LYS A 10 -9.56 40.72 -16.16
N ALA A 11 -9.98 41.63 -15.27
CA ALA A 11 -9.73 41.52 -13.85
C ALA A 11 -10.37 40.24 -13.26
N PHE A 12 -11.62 39.97 -13.59
CA PHE A 12 -12.35 38.77 -13.17
C PHE A 12 -11.67 37.48 -13.67
N ILE A 13 -11.28 37.46 -14.95
CA ILE A 13 -10.55 36.29 -15.52
C ILE A 13 -9.23 36.07 -14.78
N LYS A 14 -8.47 37.14 -14.54
CA LYS A 14 -7.18 37.06 -13.82
C LYS A 14 -7.38 36.51 -12.41
N GLU A 15 -8.33 37.05 -11.66
CA GLU A 15 -8.62 36.58 -10.28
C GLU A 15 -9.05 35.10 -10.26
N THR A 16 -9.90 34.70 -11.23
CA THR A 16 -10.32 33.30 -11.38
C THR A 16 -9.12 32.38 -11.66
N VAL A 17 -8.23 32.78 -12.59
CA VAL A 17 -7.02 32.01 -12.93
C VAL A 17 -6.10 31.91 -11.74
N ASP A 18 -5.84 33.00 -11.04
CA ASP A 18 -4.97 33.02 -9.85
C ASP A 18 -5.52 32.10 -8.76
N THR A 19 -6.84 32.12 -8.54
CA THR A 19 -7.51 31.21 -7.58
C THR A 19 -7.39 29.76 -7.98
N VAL A 20 -7.63 29.43 -9.27
CA VAL A 20 -7.50 28.05 -9.77
C VAL A 20 -6.06 27.55 -9.61
N VAL A 21 -5.07 28.38 -9.97
CA VAL A 21 -3.64 28.03 -9.84
C VAL A 21 -3.29 27.78 -8.37
N PHE A 22 -3.74 28.66 -7.46
CA PHE A 22 -3.52 28.45 -6.02
C PHE A 22 -4.12 27.13 -5.52
N VAL A 23 -5.38 26.84 -5.88
CA VAL A 23 -6.07 25.60 -5.48
C VAL A 23 -5.33 24.38 -6.03
N VAL A 24 -4.91 24.40 -7.30
CA VAL A 24 -4.16 23.29 -7.90
C VAL A 24 -2.84 23.06 -7.18
N ILE A 25 -2.08 24.12 -6.89
CA ILE A 25 -0.82 24.00 -6.14
C ILE A 25 -1.08 23.46 -4.73
N ALA A 26 -2.08 23.98 -4.02
CA ALA A 26 -2.44 23.51 -2.69
C ALA A 26 -2.81 22.01 -2.68
N VAL A 27 -3.62 21.57 -3.65
CA VAL A 27 -4.00 20.14 -3.81
C VAL A 27 -2.77 19.28 -4.06
N ILE A 28 -1.84 19.72 -4.92
CA ILE A 28 -0.59 18.99 -5.18
C ILE A 28 0.23 18.85 -3.91
N ILE A 29 0.41 19.94 -3.16
CA ILE A 29 1.16 19.93 -1.89
C ILE A 29 0.50 18.99 -0.88
N ILE A 30 -0.81 19.09 -0.69
CA ILE A 30 -1.55 18.23 0.22
C ILE A 30 -1.40 16.76 -0.16
N ARG A 31 -1.61 16.42 -1.42
CA ARG A 31 -1.47 15.02 -1.90
C ARG A 31 -0.04 14.49 -1.81
N PHE A 32 0.94 15.36 -2.05
CA PHE A 32 2.35 14.96 -1.99
C PHE A 32 2.82 14.69 -0.56
N PHE A 33 2.48 15.58 0.36
CA PHE A 33 2.97 15.53 1.74
C PHE A 33 2.05 14.80 2.72
N LEU A 34 0.76 15.05 2.70
CA LEU A 34 -0.13 14.52 3.75
C LEU A 34 -0.65 13.13 3.39
N GLY A 35 -1.15 12.95 2.19
CA GLY A 35 -1.69 11.65 1.79
C GLY A 35 -2.86 11.74 0.83
N GLU A 36 -3.45 10.59 0.56
CA GLU A 36 -4.56 10.46 -0.37
C GLU A 36 -5.63 9.50 0.13
N ILE A 37 -6.83 9.64 -0.43
CA ILE A 37 -7.93 8.73 -0.17
C ILE A 37 -7.92 7.65 -1.24
N ARG A 38 -8.01 6.38 -0.79
CA ARG A 38 -8.16 5.22 -1.66
C ARG A 38 -9.40 4.41 -1.30
N TRP A 39 -10.07 3.85 -2.29
CA TRP A 39 -11.14 2.89 -2.10
C TRP A 39 -10.63 1.49 -2.41
N ILE A 40 -11.23 0.48 -1.78
CA ILE A 40 -10.81 -0.91 -1.90
C ILE A 40 -11.67 -1.60 -2.96
N PRO A 41 -11.07 -2.07 -4.08
CA PRO A 41 -11.81 -2.72 -5.15
C PRO A 41 -11.90 -4.24 -5.02
N SER A 42 -11.07 -4.89 -4.20
CA SER A 42 -10.90 -6.34 -4.18
C SER A 42 -11.00 -6.94 -2.77
N LEU A 43 -11.13 -8.26 -2.70
CA LEU A 43 -11.22 -9.02 -1.46
C LEU A 43 -9.86 -9.52 -0.95
N SER A 44 -8.75 -9.17 -1.60
CA SER A 44 -7.43 -9.72 -1.23
C SER A 44 -6.96 -9.40 0.20
N MET A 45 -7.56 -8.41 0.85
CA MET A 45 -7.28 -8.01 2.23
C MET A 45 -8.45 -8.30 3.18
N TYR A 46 -9.42 -9.14 2.76
CA TYR A 46 -10.49 -9.62 3.63
C TYR A 46 -9.91 -10.53 4.74
N PRO A 47 -10.40 -10.45 5.98
CA PRO A 47 -11.51 -9.65 6.51
C PRO A 47 -11.11 -8.24 6.95
N THR A 48 -9.82 -7.91 6.96
CA THR A 48 -9.32 -6.60 7.43
C THR A 48 -9.92 -5.45 6.64
N LEU A 49 -9.89 -5.56 5.30
CA LEU A 49 -10.50 -4.60 4.39
C LEU A 49 -11.54 -5.29 3.52
N LYS A 50 -12.67 -4.62 3.30
CA LYS A 50 -13.76 -5.09 2.43
C LYS A 50 -13.89 -4.18 1.22
N VAL A 51 -14.46 -4.73 0.15
CA VAL A 51 -14.79 -3.96 -1.06
C VAL A 51 -15.64 -2.74 -0.68
N LYS A 52 -15.33 -1.59 -1.29
CA LYS A 52 -15.91 -0.26 -1.04
C LYS A 52 -15.46 0.42 0.28
N ASP A 53 -14.60 -0.18 1.10
CA ASP A 53 -13.95 0.56 2.19
C ASP A 53 -13.16 1.74 1.60
N ARG A 54 -13.12 2.87 2.33
CA ARG A 54 -12.30 4.03 1.99
C ARG A 54 -11.25 4.26 3.05
N LEU A 55 -10.01 4.38 2.59
CA LEU A 55 -8.84 4.51 3.42
C LEU A 55 -8.20 5.87 3.24
N PHE A 56 -7.65 6.38 4.33
CA PHE A 56 -6.64 7.42 4.26
C PHE A 56 -5.25 6.77 4.22
N VAL A 57 -4.50 7.13 3.19
CA VAL A 57 -3.15 6.62 2.92
C VAL A 57 -2.17 7.76 3.14
N GLU A 58 -1.33 7.62 4.14
CA GLU A 58 -0.30 8.57 4.49
C GLU A 58 0.94 8.32 3.61
N ARG A 59 1.51 9.39 3.05
CA ARG A 59 2.61 9.31 2.09
C ARG A 59 3.96 9.78 2.64
N LEU A 60 3.95 10.46 3.79
CA LEU A 60 5.15 11.05 4.37
C LEU A 60 6.16 10.00 4.86
N THR A 61 5.68 8.93 5.50
CA THR A 61 6.53 7.88 6.07
C THR A 61 7.43 7.21 5.06
N ARG A 62 7.05 7.17 3.76
CA ARG A 62 7.92 6.60 2.72
C ARG A 62 9.27 7.29 2.57
N PHE A 63 9.41 8.52 3.08
CA PHE A 63 10.65 9.30 2.98
C PHE A 63 11.55 9.14 4.20
N TRP A 64 10.98 8.86 5.38
CA TRP A 64 11.72 8.89 6.65
C TRP A 64 11.60 7.63 7.50
N ASP A 65 10.67 6.75 7.16
CA ASP A 65 10.41 5.55 7.96
C ASP A 65 10.38 4.31 7.08
N THR A 66 11.08 3.27 7.53
CA THR A 66 11.03 1.97 6.86
C THR A 66 9.73 1.26 7.23
N PRO A 67 9.01 0.68 6.26
CA PRO A 67 7.84 -0.13 6.57
C PRO A 67 8.15 -1.24 7.56
N LYS A 68 7.30 -1.40 8.56
CA LYS A 68 7.43 -2.41 9.60
C LYS A 68 6.55 -3.61 9.29
N ARG A 69 6.89 -4.77 9.82
CA ARG A 69 6.01 -5.94 9.75
C ARG A 69 4.62 -5.60 10.29
N GLY A 70 3.58 -6.03 9.59
CA GLY A 70 2.20 -5.72 9.91
C GLY A 70 1.63 -4.47 9.27
N ASP A 71 2.47 -3.56 8.75
CA ASP A 71 2.00 -2.38 8.05
C ASP A 71 1.19 -2.75 6.80
N ILE A 72 0.08 -2.06 6.58
CA ILE A 72 -0.70 -2.19 5.35
C ILE A 72 -0.22 -1.13 4.37
N MET A 73 0.41 -1.56 3.27
CA MET A 73 1.04 -0.68 2.31
C MET A 73 0.31 -0.68 0.98
N ILE A 74 0.27 0.50 0.38
CA ILE A 74 -0.16 0.70 -1.01
C ILE A 74 1.10 0.86 -1.86
N PHE A 75 1.13 0.17 -3.00
CA PHE A 75 2.32 0.13 -3.87
C PHE A 75 1.95 -0.16 -5.32
N TYR A 76 2.88 0.14 -6.21
CA TYR A 76 2.81 -0.29 -7.61
C TYR A 76 3.33 -1.72 -7.74
N PRO A 77 2.54 -2.67 -8.27
CA PRO A 77 3.00 -4.05 -8.44
C PRO A 77 4.23 -4.12 -9.35
N PRO A 78 5.11 -5.15 -9.20
CA PRO A 78 6.32 -5.28 -10.02
C PRO A 78 6.07 -5.33 -11.52
N GLU A 79 4.91 -5.82 -11.92
CA GLU A 79 4.48 -5.93 -13.33
C GLU A 79 4.16 -4.57 -13.97
N THR A 80 3.95 -3.53 -13.15
CA THR A 80 3.66 -2.19 -13.67
C THR A 80 4.95 -1.54 -14.13
N ASP A 81 4.98 -1.15 -15.42
CA ASP A 81 6.07 -0.34 -15.94
C ASP A 81 5.95 1.10 -15.40
N LEU A 82 6.87 1.46 -14.50
CA LEU A 82 6.92 2.79 -13.91
C LEU A 82 7.80 3.69 -14.79
N SER A 83 7.20 4.35 -15.77
CA SER A 83 7.89 5.41 -16.49
C SER A 83 8.24 6.57 -15.55
N TYR A 84 9.52 7.01 -15.60
CA TYR A 84 10.05 8.11 -14.78
C TYR A 84 10.13 9.44 -15.56
N ASP A 85 9.47 9.53 -16.73
CA ASP A 85 9.34 10.79 -17.44
C ASP A 85 8.54 11.82 -16.63
N PHE A 86 8.79 13.10 -16.90
CA PHE A 86 8.18 14.21 -16.17
C PHE A 86 6.64 14.13 -16.12
N PHE A 87 6.00 13.78 -17.23
CA PHE A 87 4.52 13.71 -17.30
C PHE A 87 3.96 12.55 -16.49
N SER A 88 4.60 11.39 -16.51
CA SER A 88 4.19 10.21 -15.74
C SER A 88 4.37 10.44 -14.25
N VAL A 89 5.49 11.05 -13.85
CA VAL A 89 5.72 11.47 -12.45
C VAL A 89 4.68 12.51 -12.03
N PHE A 90 4.43 13.52 -12.86
CA PHE A 90 3.42 14.55 -12.57
C PHE A 90 2.01 13.96 -12.41
N LYS A 91 1.58 13.06 -13.30
CA LYS A 91 0.30 12.34 -13.19
C LYS A 91 0.19 11.55 -11.89
N ARG A 92 1.24 10.81 -11.51
CA ARG A 92 1.28 10.06 -10.24
C ARG A 92 1.23 10.97 -9.01
N LEU A 93 1.86 12.13 -9.07
CA LEU A 93 1.83 13.12 -7.98
C LEU A 93 0.46 13.79 -7.86
N THR A 94 -0.12 14.21 -8.97
CA THR A 94 -1.41 14.91 -8.98
C THR A 94 -2.60 13.97 -8.92
N GLY A 95 -2.43 12.73 -9.40
CA GLY A 95 -3.51 11.73 -9.58
C GLY A 95 -4.43 12.05 -10.76
N PHE A 96 -4.11 13.05 -11.57
CA PHE A 96 -4.86 13.37 -12.78
C PHE A 96 -4.47 12.42 -13.92
N GLY A 97 -5.43 11.60 -14.40
CA GLY A 97 -5.20 10.69 -15.52
C GLY A 97 -4.22 9.56 -15.23
N CYS A 98 -3.90 9.29 -13.97
CA CYS A 98 -3.13 8.13 -13.58
C CYS A 98 -4.01 6.89 -13.69
N LYS A 99 -3.62 5.95 -14.56
CA LYS A 99 -4.28 4.64 -14.74
C LYS A 99 -3.50 3.50 -14.08
N ASP A 100 -2.43 3.86 -13.34
CA ASP A 100 -1.58 2.84 -12.73
C ASP A 100 -2.34 2.14 -11.61
N ASP A 101 -2.53 0.85 -11.76
CA ASP A 101 -3.19 0.01 -10.76
C ASP A 101 -2.27 -0.10 -9.54
N ALA A 102 -2.75 0.40 -8.41
CA ALA A 102 -2.04 0.25 -7.14
C ALA A 102 -2.62 -0.93 -6.36
N PHE A 103 -1.74 -1.76 -5.83
CA PHE A 103 -2.11 -2.87 -4.96
C PHE A 103 -2.04 -2.46 -3.49
N ILE A 104 -2.77 -3.19 -2.66
CA ILE A 104 -2.74 -3.05 -1.21
C ILE A 104 -2.49 -4.43 -0.60
N LYS A 105 -1.43 -4.55 0.21
CA LYS A 105 -1.04 -5.77 0.92
C LYS A 105 -0.43 -5.43 2.27
N ARG A 106 -0.25 -6.46 3.09
CA ARG A 106 0.44 -6.35 4.37
C ARG A 106 1.91 -6.71 4.23
N VAL A 107 2.78 -5.96 4.90
CA VAL A 107 4.19 -6.30 5.07
C VAL A 107 4.28 -7.50 6.01
N ILE A 108 4.79 -8.61 5.54
CA ILE A 108 4.94 -9.84 6.31
C ILE A 108 6.42 -10.11 6.63
N GLY A 109 7.29 -9.92 5.66
CA GLY A 109 8.72 -10.03 5.85
C GLY A 109 9.42 -8.69 5.58
N ILE A 110 10.45 -8.41 6.35
CA ILE A 110 11.27 -7.19 6.28
C ILE A 110 12.72 -7.56 5.93
N PRO A 111 13.57 -6.60 5.50
CA PRO A 111 14.98 -6.87 5.20
C PRO A 111 15.69 -7.62 6.32
N GLY A 112 16.44 -8.66 5.96
CA GLY A 112 17.17 -9.53 6.89
C GLY A 112 16.41 -10.74 7.40
N ASP A 113 15.09 -10.80 7.22
CA ASP A 113 14.31 -11.99 7.57
C ASP A 113 14.60 -13.14 6.61
N LYS A 114 14.70 -14.34 7.15
CA LYS A 114 14.53 -15.57 6.39
C LYS A 114 13.05 -15.95 6.41
N TYR A 115 12.40 -16.00 5.25
CA TYR A 115 11.00 -16.41 5.16
C TYR A 115 10.84 -17.76 4.47
N GLU A 116 9.81 -18.48 4.85
CA GLU A 116 9.36 -19.71 4.21
C GLU A 116 7.84 -19.86 4.38
N ILE A 117 7.15 -20.21 3.31
CA ILE A 117 5.71 -20.49 3.35
C ILE A 117 5.54 -21.99 3.07
N LYS A 118 5.12 -22.74 4.07
CA LYS A 118 5.00 -24.19 4.00
C LYS A 118 3.89 -24.74 4.90
N VAL A 119 3.58 -26.01 4.72
CA VAL A 119 2.61 -26.73 5.55
C VAL A 119 3.21 -26.93 6.94
N GLY A 120 2.47 -26.52 7.98
CA GLY A 120 2.79 -26.74 9.38
C GLY A 120 2.36 -28.11 9.89
N ASN A 121 2.57 -28.35 11.18
CA ASN A 121 2.22 -29.63 11.83
C ASN A 121 0.70 -29.90 11.89
N ASP A 122 -0.10 -28.85 11.71
CA ASP A 122 -1.56 -28.92 11.68
C ASP A 122 -2.14 -29.22 10.29
N GLY A 123 -1.26 -29.40 9.29
CA GLY A 123 -1.65 -29.65 7.90
C GLY A 123 -2.03 -28.40 7.11
N ASN A 124 -1.94 -27.22 7.71
CA ASN A 124 -2.26 -25.95 7.06
C ASN A 124 -0.98 -25.20 6.64
N TYR A 125 -1.10 -24.33 5.62
CA TYR A 125 0.00 -23.45 5.25
C TYR A 125 0.18 -22.33 6.27
N HIS A 126 1.43 -22.07 6.63
CA HIS A 126 1.84 -20.98 7.50
C HIS A 126 3.02 -20.23 6.93
N VAL A 127 3.16 -18.99 7.35
CA VAL A 127 4.38 -18.21 7.11
C VAL A 127 5.33 -18.45 8.27
N PHE A 128 6.55 -18.80 7.95
CA PHE A 128 7.66 -18.90 8.90
C PHE A 128 8.59 -17.71 8.67
N ILE A 129 8.95 -17.03 9.75
CA ILE A 129 9.96 -15.98 9.76
C ILE A 129 11.05 -16.38 10.74
N ASN A 130 12.30 -16.45 10.26
CA ASN A 130 13.44 -16.89 11.06
C ASN A 130 13.20 -18.22 11.76
N ASP A 131 12.63 -19.16 11.01
CA ASP A 131 12.28 -20.52 11.42
C ASP A 131 11.15 -20.62 12.50
N LYS A 132 10.48 -19.51 12.84
CA LYS A 132 9.31 -19.46 13.75
C LYS A 132 8.03 -19.19 12.97
N VAL A 133 6.96 -19.88 13.36
CA VAL A 133 5.62 -19.62 12.79
C VAL A 133 5.17 -18.22 13.15
N LEU A 134 4.79 -17.43 12.15
CA LEU A 134 4.21 -16.12 12.36
C LEU A 134 2.75 -16.25 12.81
N GLN A 135 2.43 -15.65 13.94
CA GLN A 135 1.05 -15.61 14.45
C GLN A 135 0.26 -14.50 13.74
N GLU A 136 -0.83 -14.87 13.08
CA GLU A 136 -1.53 -13.99 12.15
C GLU A 136 -3.05 -14.04 12.32
N ASP A 137 -3.58 -13.43 13.38
CA ASP A 137 -5.01 -13.46 13.74
C ASP A 137 -5.94 -12.77 12.72
N TYR A 138 -5.36 -12.05 11.76
CA TYR A 138 -6.09 -11.31 10.73
C TYR A 138 -6.30 -12.11 9.45
N VAL A 139 -5.68 -13.27 9.29
CA VAL A 139 -5.77 -14.07 8.08
C VAL A 139 -7.16 -14.68 7.91
N ASN A 140 -7.71 -14.56 6.70
CA ASN A 140 -8.93 -15.27 6.34
C ASN A 140 -8.64 -16.77 6.19
N THR A 141 -9.33 -17.58 6.96
CA THR A 141 -9.23 -19.04 6.89
C THR A 141 -10.38 -19.68 6.11
N GLU A 142 -11.45 -18.94 5.82
CA GLU A 142 -12.64 -19.44 5.12
C GLU A 142 -12.36 -19.81 3.66
N ASP A 143 -11.56 -18.98 2.95
CA ASP A 143 -11.20 -19.20 1.55
C ASP A 143 -9.99 -20.15 1.39
N GLY A 144 -9.52 -20.74 2.49
CA GLY A 144 -8.33 -21.59 2.53
C GLY A 144 -7.04 -20.82 2.32
N TYR A 145 -5.99 -21.52 1.96
CA TYR A 145 -4.67 -20.98 1.65
C TYR A 145 -4.28 -21.45 0.24
N SER A 146 -3.81 -20.58 -0.62
CA SER A 146 -3.26 -21.00 -1.91
C SER A 146 -2.02 -21.86 -1.69
N GLU A 147 -2.01 -23.05 -2.27
CA GLU A 147 -0.87 -23.95 -2.23
C GLU A 147 0.37 -23.29 -2.82
N CYS A 148 1.52 -23.51 -2.19
CA CYS A 148 2.80 -23.12 -2.74
C CYS A 148 3.27 -24.17 -3.73
N THR A 149 3.34 -23.80 -5.01
CA THR A 149 3.86 -24.64 -6.08
C THR A 149 5.32 -24.31 -6.37
N GLU A 150 6.00 -25.16 -7.14
CA GLU A 150 7.41 -24.94 -7.56
C GLU A 150 7.63 -23.65 -8.40
N TYR A 151 6.55 -23.08 -8.94
CA TYR A 151 6.59 -21.82 -9.71
C TYR A 151 6.33 -20.58 -8.85
N MET A 152 6.16 -20.74 -7.54
CA MET A 152 5.84 -19.67 -6.62
C MET A 152 7.02 -19.32 -5.71
N TYR A 153 7.08 -18.04 -5.29
CA TYR A 153 8.12 -17.53 -4.40
C TYR A 153 7.73 -17.77 -2.93
N CYS A 154 7.84 -19.01 -2.49
CA CYS A 154 7.47 -19.41 -1.13
C CYS A 154 8.68 -19.59 -0.19
N GLY A 155 9.88 -19.33 -0.65
CA GLY A 155 11.11 -19.53 0.10
C GLY A 155 11.56 -21.01 0.13
N PRO A 156 12.52 -21.37 0.99
CA PRO A 156 13.20 -20.48 1.96
C PRO A 156 14.15 -19.49 1.31
N GLU A 157 14.03 -18.22 1.68
CA GLU A 157 14.86 -17.13 1.13
C GLU A 157 15.09 -16.06 2.20
N VAL A 158 16.26 -15.41 2.17
CA VAL A 158 16.57 -14.24 3.00
C VAL A 158 16.21 -12.99 2.24
N ILE A 159 15.40 -12.12 2.84
CA ILE A 159 14.94 -10.89 2.23
C ILE A 159 16.09 -9.88 2.12
N PRO A 160 16.46 -9.45 0.91
CA PRO A 160 17.52 -8.48 0.71
C PRO A 160 17.17 -7.11 1.29
N GLU A 161 18.17 -6.24 1.46
CA GLU A 161 17.98 -4.84 1.81
C GLU A 161 16.98 -4.15 0.85
N LYS A 162 16.11 -3.31 1.42
CA LYS A 162 15.09 -2.56 0.68
C LYS A 162 14.07 -3.42 -0.08
N HIS A 163 13.91 -4.70 0.29
CA HIS A 163 12.87 -5.58 -0.24
C HIS A 163 11.94 -6.06 0.88
N PHE A 164 10.72 -6.40 0.49
CA PHE A 164 9.67 -6.77 1.44
C PHE A 164 8.83 -7.93 0.91
N LEU A 165 8.47 -8.85 1.80
CA LEU A 165 7.47 -9.88 1.51
C LEU A 165 6.08 -9.30 1.78
N MET A 166 5.27 -9.19 0.73
CA MET A 166 3.94 -8.59 0.76
C MET A 166 2.87 -9.66 0.57
N LEU A 167 2.02 -9.87 1.56
CA LEU A 167 0.91 -10.84 1.45
C LEU A 167 -0.45 -10.19 1.67
N GLY A 168 -1.47 -10.75 1.03
CA GLY A 168 -2.86 -10.41 1.33
C GLY A 168 -3.35 -11.12 2.58
N ASP A 169 -4.25 -10.51 3.33
CA ASP A 169 -4.88 -11.13 4.50
C ASP A 169 -5.83 -12.26 4.09
N ASN A 170 -6.36 -12.20 2.85
CA ASN A 170 -7.10 -13.32 2.23
C ASN A 170 -6.14 -14.19 1.41
N ARG A 171 -5.47 -15.12 2.09
CA ARG A 171 -4.42 -15.98 1.50
C ARG A 171 -4.89 -16.81 0.32
N GLY A 172 -6.13 -17.28 0.35
CA GLY A 172 -6.72 -18.06 -0.74
C GLY A 172 -7.11 -17.23 -1.96
N ASN A 173 -7.28 -15.90 -1.80
CA ASN A 173 -7.74 -15.00 -2.86
C ASN A 173 -6.89 -13.73 -2.94
N SER A 174 -5.58 -13.91 -3.05
CA SER A 174 -4.64 -12.79 -3.16
C SER A 174 -3.53 -13.09 -4.16
N LYS A 175 -3.39 -12.23 -5.18
CA LYS A 175 -2.18 -12.16 -6.00
C LYS A 175 -1.17 -11.26 -5.27
N ASP A 176 -0.13 -11.85 -4.70
CA ASP A 176 0.85 -11.20 -3.84
C ASP A 176 2.27 -11.72 -4.07
N SER A 177 3.20 -11.49 -3.13
CA SER A 177 4.61 -11.87 -3.27
C SER A 177 4.84 -13.33 -3.60
N ARG A 178 3.92 -14.21 -3.30
CA ARG A 178 3.99 -15.63 -3.71
C ARG A 178 4.03 -15.79 -5.23
N TYR A 179 3.42 -14.85 -5.97
CA TYR A 179 3.32 -14.89 -7.44
C TYR A 179 4.39 -14.05 -8.13
N TRP A 180 4.82 -12.93 -7.55
CA TRP A 180 5.72 -11.98 -8.22
C TRP A 180 7.00 -11.67 -7.43
N GLY A 181 7.26 -12.40 -6.32
CA GLY A 181 8.47 -12.27 -5.53
C GLY A 181 8.47 -11.10 -4.54
N LEU A 182 9.66 -10.70 -4.11
CA LEU A 182 9.83 -9.62 -3.14
C LEU A 182 9.60 -8.25 -3.78
N LEU A 183 8.98 -7.33 -3.03
CA LEU A 183 8.67 -5.98 -3.47
C LEU A 183 9.81 -5.01 -3.13
N PRO A 184 10.41 -4.30 -4.11
CA PRO A 184 11.35 -3.23 -3.83
C PRO A 184 10.68 -2.03 -3.13
N GLN A 185 11.38 -1.44 -2.15
CA GLN A 185 10.88 -0.30 -1.34
C GLN A 185 10.45 0.90 -2.17
N GLU A 186 11.10 1.17 -3.27
CA GLU A 186 10.81 2.31 -4.17
C GLU A 186 9.41 2.26 -4.80
N ARG A 187 8.78 1.08 -4.79
CA ARG A 187 7.42 0.90 -5.31
C ARG A 187 6.34 1.29 -4.33
N PHE A 188 6.65 1.57 -3.07
CA PHE A 188 5.68 2.01 -2.09
C PHE A 188 5.14 3.40 -2.40
N ILE A 189 3.82 3.53 -2.34
CA ILE A 189 3.09 4.79 -2.49
C ILE A 189 2.86 5.41 -1.11
N GLY A 190 2.44 4.60 -0.14
CA GLY A 190 2.15 5.07 1.21
C GLY A 190 1.58 3.97 2.11
N ARG A 191 1.38 4.31 3.37
CA ARG A 191 0.87 3.43 4.43
C ARG A 191 -0.60 3.74 4.70
N ALA A 192 -1.46 2.72 4.74
CA ALA A 192 -2.84 2.88 5.18
C ALA A 192 -2.85 3.17 6.69
N LYS A 193 -3.36 4.34 7.08
CA LYS A 193 -3.43 4.75 8.50
C LYS A 193 -4.78 4.46 9.12
N PHE A 194 -5.86 4.76 8.42
CA PHE A 194 -7.19 4.49 8.95
C PHE A 194 -8.22 4.31 7.84
N ARG A 195 -9.20 3.48 8.15
CA ARG A 195 -10.43 3.35 7.38
C ARG A 195 -11.47 4.29 7.98
N PHE A 196 -11.98 5.21 7.17
CA PHE A 196 -12.98 6.19 7.61
C PHE A 196 -14.38 5.92 7.05
N TRP A 197 -14.50 5.02 6.07
CA TRP A 197 -15.78 4.64 5.51
C TRP A 197 -15.85 3.13 5.28
N PRO A 198 -16.99 2.47 5.56
CA PRO A 198 -18.22 3.03 6.14
C PRO A 198 -18.03 3.46 7.60
N LEU A 199 -18.83 4.43 8.07
CA LEU A 199 -18.72 4.97 9.43
C LEU A 199 -18.88 3.92 10.53
N THR A 200 -19.65 2.85 10.25
CA THR A 200 -19.84 1.71 11.16
C THR A 200 -18.58 0.83 11.33
N ARG A 201 -17.54 1.06 10.51
CA ARG A 201 -16.32 0.26 10.49
C ARG A 201 -15.06 1.12 10.55
N ILE A 202 -15.14 2.33 11.12
CA ILE A 202 -13.95 3.18 11.34
C ILE A 202 -12.92 2.39 12.13
N LYS A 203 -11.69 2.34 11.62
CA LYS A 203 -10.57 1.64 12.26
C LYS A 203 -9.26 2.32 11.95
N TYR A 204 -8.44 2.55 12.98
CA TYR A 204 -7.05 2.96 12.84
C TYR A 204 -6.17 1.70 12.70
N PHE A 205 -5.22 1.73 11.76
CA PHE A 205 -4.24 0.66 11.55
C PHE A 205 -2.94 1.08 12.22
N GLY A 206 -2.79 0.67 13.50
CA GLY A 206 -1.56 0.83 14.25
C GLY A 206 -0.53 -0.23 13.89
N HIS A 207 0.61 -0.13 14.55
CA HIS A 207 1.63 -1.18 14.48
C HIS A 207 1.14 -2.45 15.17
N LEU A 208 1.38 -3.60 14.55
CA LEU A 208 1.16 -4.91 15.14
C LEU A 208 2.49 -5.41 15.72
N GLU A 209 2.46 -5.93 16.93
CA GLU A 209 3.61 -6.59 17.55
C GLU A 209 3.56 -8.07 17.24
N TYR A 210 4.69 -8.65 16.85
CA TYR A 210 4.82 -10.07 16.57
C TYR A 210 5.91 -10.66 17.45
N ASP A 211 5.70 -11.89 17.92
CA ASP A 211 6.66 -12.61 18.77
C ASP A 211 8.03 -12.78 18.10
N VAL A 212 8.06 -12.84 16.77
CA VAL A 212 9.30 -12.96 15.99
C VAL A 212 10.13 -11.68 16.00
N ASP A 213 9.56 -10.54 16.36
CA ASP A 213 10.24 -9.24 16.43
C ASP A 213 10.83 -8.97 17.82
N GLN A 214 10.45 -9.76 18.82
CA GLN A 214 11.03 -9.65 20.15
C GLN A 214 12.47 -10.18 20.10
N LYS A 215 13.43 -9.28 20.34
CA LYS A 215 14.83 -9.70 20.54
C LYS A 215 14.85 -10.65 21.73
N THR A 216 15.29 -11.86 21.52
CA THR A 216 15.71 -12.74 22.62
C THR A 216 16.84 -12.01 23.35
N GLU A 217 16.52 -11.38 24.49
CA GLU A 217 17.52 -10.92 25.44
C GLU A 217 18.22 -12.17 25.95
N ASN A 218 19.41 -12.42 25.40
CA ASN A 218 20.40 -13.37 25.95
C ASN A 218 21.52 -12.57 26.62
#